data_0eb96723239943764de660147fd9ae57
#
_entry.id   0eb96723239943764de660147fd9ae57
#
_cell.length_a   1.000
_cell.length_b   1.000
_cell.length_c   1.000
_cell.angle_alpha   90.00
_cell.angle_beta   90.00
_cell.angle_gamma   90.00
#
_symmetry.space_group_name_H-M   'P 1'
#
loop_
_entity.id
_entity.type
_entity.pdbx_description
1 polymer ?
#
loop_
_entity_poly.entity_id
_entity_poly.type
_entity_poly.pdbx_seq_one_letter_code
_entity_poly.pdbx_strand_id
1 'polypeptide(L)'
;MINNHHLLFFLGLLFIFSESFAQEQVVLEKPIANFGRTYPIENPDYKTSLSEEYKVVFDISKASEDPTEINKYVETVARFLNMHVEAGKPLNSMHIYVVMHGPAAQTLLKKEFYKELFSTDNPNIALYEALSTNGVEFILCGQTSIARNISEERRIPETKISLSAMTALIQLQNDGYRLIQF
;
A
#
# COMPACT_ATOMS: atom_id res chain seq x y z
N MET A 1 57.56 8.17 71.29
CA MET A 1 56.52 9.06 70.69
C MET A 1 56.22 8.48 69.30
N ILE A 2 55.18 7.74 69.17
CA ILE A 2 54.75 7.08 67.88
C ILE A 2 53.48 7.72 67.47
N ASN A 3 53.52 8.39 66.29
CA ASN A 3 52.34 9.03 65.70
C ASN A 3 51.71 8.04 64.66
N ASN A 4 50.54 7.56 64.98
CA ASN A 4 49.73 6.76 64.07
C ASN A 4 48.88 7.67 63.18
N HIS A 5 49.19 7.71 61.90
CA HIS A 5 48.31 8.31 60.91
C HIS A 5 47.36 7.22 60.36
N HIS A 6 46.06 7.30 60.71
CA HIS A 6 44.98 6.50 60.07
C HIS A 6 44.64 7.09 58.71
N LEU A 7 44.96 6.35 57.64
CA LEU A 7 44.58 6.67 56.28
C LEU A 7 43.22 6.07 56.05
N LEU A 8 42.16 6.90 56.01
CA LEU A 8 40.83 6.54 55.69
C LEU A 8 40.72 6.47 54.17
N PHE A 9 40.56 5.26 53.61
CA PHE A 9 40.22 5.01 52.21
C PHE A 9 38.69 5.18 52.00
N PHE A 10 38.30 6.27 51.36
CA PHE A 10 36.91 6.48 50.93
C PHE A 10 36.71 5.74 49.58
N LEU A 11 36.05 4.58 49.61
CA LEU A 11 35.65 3.84 48.43
C LEU A 11 34.35 4.45 47.88
N GLY A 12 34.46 5.36 46.92
CA GLY A 12 33.32 5.94 46.24
C GLY A 12 32.69 4.92 45.29
N LEU A 13 31.52 4.39 45.64
CA LEU A 13 30.73 3.53 44.78
C LEU A 13 30.07 4.39 43.70
N LEU A 14 30.60 4.38 42.49
CA LEU A 14 29.95 5.01 41.32
C LEU A 14 28.78 4.11 40.89
N PHE A 15 27.55 4.49 41.25
CA PHE A 15 26.34 3.91 40.65
C PHE A 15 26.16 4.47 39.25
N ILE A 16 26.51 3.67 38.24
CA ILE A 16 26.13 3.96 36.83
C ILE A 16 24.69 3.59 36.68
N PHE A 17 23.80 4.60 36.71
CA PHE A 17 22.43 4.43 36.29
C PHE A 17 22.41 4.27 34.74
N SER A 18 22.29 3.03 34.27
CA SER A 18 21.94 2.75 32.88
C SER A 18 20.47 3.05 32.72
N GLU A 19 20.15 4.25 32.25
CA GLU A 19 18.79 4.53 31.74
C GLU A 19 18.59 3.70 30.48
N SER A 20 17.90 2.58 30.60
CA SER A 20 17.36 1.86 29.46
C SER A 20 16.24 2.72 28.88
N PHE A 21 16.53 3.49 27.85
CA PHE A 21 15.51 4.07 27.01
C PHE A 21 14.81 2.90 26.31
N ALA A 22 13.66 2.48 26.85
CA ALA A 22 12.71 1.67 26.11
C ALA A 22 12.27 2.53 24.93
N GLN A 23 12.73 2.21 23.73
CA GLN A 23 12.30 2.83 22.50
C GLN A 23 10.85 2.41 22.32
N GLU A 24 9.92 3.32 22.66
CA GLU A 24 8.49 3.14 22.44
C GLU A 24 8.30 2.93 20.94
N GLN A 25 7.94 1.72 20.56
CA GLN A 25 7.72 1.36 19.18
C GLN A 25 6.45 2.11 18.74
N VAL A 26 6.61 3.23 18.04
CA VAL A 26 5.50 3.96 17.44
C VAL A 26 4.84 3.02 16.44
N VAL A 27 3.70 2.48 16.81
CA VAL A 27 2.85 1.70 15.89
C VAL A 27 2.25 2.70 14.92
N LEU A 28 2.77 2.74 13.69
CA LEU A 28 2.22 3.58 12.64
C LEU A 28 0.85 3.03 12.23
N GLU A 29 -0.14 3.91 12.24
CA GLU A 29 -1.51 3.57 11.87
C GLU A 29 -1.55 3.20 10.37
N LYS A 30 -2.31 2.15 10.05
CA LYS A 30 -2.48 1.69 8.66
C LYS A 30 -3.20 2.76 7.85
N PRO A 31 -2.68 3.19 6.69
CA PRO A 31 -3.35 4.16 5.85
C PRO A 31 -4.71 3.65 5.33
N ILE A 32 -4.89 2.33 5.23
CA ILE A 32 -6.13 1.69 4.76
C ILE A 32 -6.61 0.68 5.81
N ALA A 33 -7.37 1.17 6.80
CA ALA A 33 -7.74 0.40 7.99
C ALA A 33 -8.59 -0.86 7.69
N ASN A 34 -9.54 -0.77 6.73
CA ASN A 34 -10.55 -1.80 6.51
C ASN A 34 -10.17 -2.84 5.45
N PHE A 35 -9.04 -2.66 4.76
CA PHE A 35 -8.61 -3.51 3.65
C PHE A 35 -7.12 -3.84 3.75
N GLY A 36 -6.70 -4.85 3.01
CA GLY A 36 -5.29 -5.16 2.87
C GLY A 36 -4.66 -5.65 4.16
N ARG A 37 -5.22 -6.72 4.75
CA ARG A 37 -4.70 -7.34 5.97
C ARG A 37 -3.21 -7.66 5.84
N THR A 38 -2.43 -7.28 6.85
CA THR A 38 -1.00 -7.50 6.97
C THR A 38 -0.66 -8.46 8.12
N TYR A 39 0.55 -8.98 8.10
CA TYR A 39 1.13 -9.77 9.17
C TYR A 39 2.44 -9.10 9.58
N PRO A 40 2.69 -8.85 10.87
CA PRO A 40 3.95 -8.28 11.33
C PRO A 40 5.11 -9.25 11.05
N ILE A 41 6.17 -8.73 10.45
CA ILE A 41 7.41 -9.47 10.24
C ILE A 41 8.50 -8.82 11.09
N GLU A 42 8.81 -9.45 12.20
CA GLU A 42 9.86 -8.99 13.08
C GLU A 42 11.25 -9.36 12.52
N ASN A 43 12.14 -8.36 12.45
CA ASN A 43 13.54 -8.53 12.05
C ASN A 43 13.76 -9.32 10.74
N PRO A 44 13.19 -8.90 9.59
CA PRO A 44 13.45 -9.57 8.33
C PRO A 44 14.93 -9.51 7.97
N ASP A 45 15.49 -10.60 7.41
CA ASP A 45 16.89 -10.64 6.98
C ASP A 45 17.17 -9.64 5.85
N TYR A 46 16.24 -9.53 4.90
CA TYR A 46 16.27 -8.51 3.84
C TYR A 46 15.52 -7.27 4.30
N LYS A 47 16.28 -6.24 4.70
CA LYS A 47 15.71 -5.01 5.27
C LYS A 47 14.99 -4.17 4.23
N THR A 48 13.86 -3.59 4.63
CA THR A 48 13.12 -2.62 3.81
C THR A 48 13.89 -1.30 3.75
N SER A 49 14.14 -0.78 2.54
CA SER A 49 14.70 0.56 2.36
C SER A 49 13.63 1.61 2.68
N LEU A 50 13.87 2.41 3.73
CA LEU A 50 12.95 3.46 4.15
C LEU A 50 13.20 4.81 3.46
N SER A 51 14.44 5.04 2.98
CA SER A 51 14.87 6.30 2.37
C SER A 51 14.60 6.40 0.87
N GLU A 52 14.48 5.27 0.16
CA GLU A 52 14.24 5.24 -1.27
C GLU A 52 12.77 5.48 -1.61
N GLU A 53 12.49 6.16 -2.71
CA GLU A 53 11.14 6.23 -3.26
C GLU A 53 10.75 4.90 -3.92
N TYR A 54 9.50 4.47 -3.71
CA TYR A 54 8.93 3.34 -4.42
C TYR A 54 7.98 3.83 -5.50
N LYS A 55 8.38 3.64 -6.75
CA LYS A 55 7.54 3.85 -7.93
C LYS A 55 7.05 2.48 -8.40
N VAL A 56 5.78 2.20 -8.23
CA VAL A 56 5.20 0.87 -8.47
C VAL A 56 3.99 0.97 -9.38
N VAL A 57 3.93 0.09 -10.38
CA VAL A 57 2.73 -0.13 -11.18
C VAL A 57 2.24 -1.56 -11.01
N PHE A 58 0.99 -1.70 -10.60
CA PHE A 58 0.29 -2.98 -10.54
C PHE A 58 -0.47 -3.21 -11.85
N ASP A 59 -0.22 -4.37 -12.48
CA ASP A 59 -0.97 -4.82 -13.66
C ASP A 59 -2.05 -5.81 -13.22
N ILE A 60 -3.33 -5.38 -13.29
CA ILE A 60 -4.46 -6.15 -12.78
C ILE A 60 -5.47 -6.42 -13.90
N SER A 61 -5.52 -7.68 -14.34
CA SER A 61 -6.47 -8.16 -15.36
C SER A 61 -7.59 -9.04 -14.82
N LYS A 62 -7.39 -9.63 -13.62
CA LYS A 62 -8.30 -10.61 -13.01
C LYS A 62 -9.25 -9.94 -12.03
N ALA A 63 -10.49 -10.40 -12.01
CA ALA A 63 -11.49 -10.09 -10.96
C ALA A 63 -11.71 -11.31 -10.07
N SER A 64 -12.44 -11.13 -8.96
CA SER A 64 -13.00 -12.26 -8.20
C SER A 64 -13.99 -13.02 -9.05
N GLU A 65 -14.07 -14.34 -8.88
CA GLU A 65 -15.07 -15.17 -9.58
C GLU A 65 -16.48 -14.87 -9.10
N ASP A 66 -16.64 -14.58 -7.82
CA ASP A 66 -17.90 -14.12 -7.22
C ASP A 66 -17.95 -12.58 -7.27
N PRO A 67 -18.94 -11.99 -7.98
CA PRO A 67 -19.10 -10.54 -8.08
C PRO A 67 -19.52 -9.87 -6.75
N THR A 68 -19.91 -10.62 -5.74
CA THR A 68 -20.21 -10.09 -4.40
C THR A 68 -18.95 -9.91 -3.54
N GLU A 69 -17.82 -10.45 -3.98
CA GLU A 69 -16.54 -10.37 -3.29
C GLU A 69 -15.68 -9.22 -3.80
N ILE A 70 -14.89 -8.64 -2.90
CA ILE A 70 -13.87 -7.65 -3.24
C ILE A 70 -12.81 -8.29 -4.15
N ASN A 71 -12.35 -7.54 -5.14
CA ASN A 71 -11.25 -7.97 -5.98
C ASN A 71 -9.96 -8.07 -5.16
N LYS A 72 -9.56 -9.30 -4.83
CA LYS A 72 -8.37 -9.60 -4.01
C LYS A 72 -7.05 -9.07 -4.60
N TYR A 73 -6.98 -8.89 -5.92
CA TYR A 73 -5.80 -8.34 -6.58
C TYR A 73 -5.69 -6.84 -6.34
N VAL A 74 -6.80 -6.11 -6.38
CA VAL A 74 -6.86 -4.69 -5.99
C VAL A 74 -6.61 -4.53 -4.48
N GLU A 75 -7.18 -5.41 -3.66
CA GLU A 75 -6.92 -5.40 -2.21
C GLU A 75 -5.45 -5.62 -1.86
N THR A 76 -4.69 -6.30 -2.73
CA THR A 76 -3.22 -6.45 -2.55
C THR A 76 -2.50 -5.11 -2.62
N VAL A 77 -3.03 -4.11 -3.34
CA VAL A 77 -2.48 -2.73 -3.35
C VAL A 77 -2.64 -2.08 -1.96
N ALA A 78 -3.79 -2.26 -1.31
CA ALA A 78 -3.99 -1.81 0.07
C ALA A 78 -3.03 -2.50 1.03
N ARG A 79 -2.84 -3.81 0.87
CA ARG A 79 -1.84 -4.57 1.65
C ARG A 79 -0.42 -4.04 1.43
N PHE A 80 -0.07 -3.71 0.20
CA PHE A 80 1.24 -3.14 -0.11
C PHE A 80 1.47 -1.84 0.66
N LEU A 81 0.53 -0.89 0.63
CA LEU A 81 0.63 0.36 1.38
C LEU A 81 0.74 0.11 2.89
N ASN A 82 -0.18 -0.69 3.43
CA ASN A 82 -0.24 -0.95 4.87
C ASN A 82 1.05 -1.56 5.40
N MET A 83 1.57 -2.64 4.78
CA MET A 83 2.77 -3.32 5.28
C MET A 83 4.02 -2.45 5.21
N HIS A 84 4.12 -1.54 4.23
CA HIS A 84 5.27 -0.66 4.11
C HIS A 84 5.20 0.49 5.12
N VAL A 85 4.01 1.05 5.37
CA VAL A 85 3.83 2.07 6.41
C VAL A 85 4.08 1.46 7.79
N GLU A 86 3.55 0.27 8.07
CA GLU A 86 3.85 -0.45 9.33
C GLU A 86 5.34 -0.75 9.51
N ALA A 87 6.08 -0.96 8.42
CA ALA A 87 7.54 -1.11 8.44
C ALA A 87 8.30 0.23 8.59
N GLY A 88 7.60 1.36 8.70
CA GLY A 88 8.18 2.69 8.89
C GLY A 88 8.42 3.49 7.61
N LYS A 89 7.99 3.00 6.44
CA LYS A 89 8.15 3.72 5.19
C LYS A 89 7.12 4.86 5.09
N PRO A 90 7.55 6.10 4.80
CA PRO A 90 6.63 7.21 4.63
C PRO A 90 5.65 6.98 3.47
N LEU A 91 4.36 7.21 3.69
CA LEU A 91 3.33 7.03 2.66
C LEU A 91 3.62 7.87 1.40
N ASN A 92 4.05 9.12 1.58
CA ASN A 92 4.37 10.05 0.51
C ASN A 92 5.63 9.69 -0.31
N SER A 93 6.39 8.68 0.11
CA SER A 93 7.52 8.12 -0.67
C SER A 93 7.11 6.93 -1.56
N MET A 94 5.82 6.62 -1.61
CA MET A 94 5.27 5.54 -2.42
C MET A 94 4.34 6.10 -3.50
N HIS A 95 4.75 5.97 -4.77
CA HIS A 95 4.00 6.40 -5.94
C HIS A 95 3.43 5.17 -6.64
N ILE A 96 2.11 5.04 -6.66
CA ILE A 96 1.45 3.79 -7.08
C ILE A 96 0.46 4.06 -8.19
N TYR A 97 0.63 3.34 -9.28
CA TYR A 97 -0.35 3.19 -10.34
C TYR A 97 -0.95 1.79 -10.37
N VAL A 98 -2.22 1.71 -10.71
CA VAL A 98 -2.91 0.44 -10.96
C VAL A 98 -3.47 0.48 -12.37
N VAL A 99 -2.94 -0.36 -13.26
CA VAL A 99 -3.43 -0.50 -14.63
C VAL A 99 -4.44 -1.62 -14.68
N MET A 100 -5.69 -1.25 -15.01
CA MET A 100 -6.85 -2.15 -14.98
C MET A 100 -7.26 -2.52 -16.39
N HIS A 101 -7.38 -3.81 -16.67
CA HIS A 101 -7.88 -4.32 -17.95
C HIS A 101 -8.60 -5.66 -17.81
N GLY A 102 -9.07 -6.25 -18.91
CA GLY A 102 -9.79 -7.53 -18.88
C GLY A 102 -11.00 -7.52 -17.92
N PRO A 103 -11.29 -8.63 -17.24
CA PRO A 103 -12.37 -8.72 -16.26
C PRO A 103 -12.25 -7.75 -15.10
N ALA A 104 -11.04 -7.47 -14.62
CA ALA A 104 -10.83 -6.55 -13.50
C ALA A 104 -11.40 -5.14 -13.76
N ALA A 105 -11.37 -4.68 -15.01
CA ALA A 105 -11.88 -3.37 -15.37
C ALA A 105 -13.37 -3.15 -15.01
N GLN A 106 -14.16 -4.23 -14.97
CA GLN A 106 -15.58 -4.14 -14.63
C GLN A 106 -15.82 -3.75 -13.16
N THR A 107 -14.84 -3.98 -12.28
CA THR A 107 -14.93 -3.56 -10.88
C THR A 107 -14.81 -2.05 -10.70
N LEU A 108 -14.39 -1.31 -11.76
CA LEU A 108 -14.38 0.16 -11.80
C LEU A 108 -15.76 0.76 -12.15
N LEU A 109 -16.78 -0.04 -12.42
CA LEU A 109 -18.12 0.45 -12.68
C LEU A 109 -18.73 1.10 -11.44
N LYS A 110 -19.45 2.21 -11.61
CA LYS A 110 -20.30 2.79 -10.57
C LYS A 110 -21.37 1.79 -10.11
N LYS A 111 -21.94 2.00 -8.94
CA LYS A 111 -22.88 1.09 -8.27
C LYS A 111 -24.02 0.66 -9.18
N GLU A 112 -24.67 1.60 -9.86
CA GLU A 112 -25.80 1.35 -10.73
C GLU A 112 -25.45 0.45 -11.92
N PHE A 113 -24.32 0.68 -12.59
CA PHE A 113 -23.88 -0.08 -13.76
C PHE A 113 -23.27 -1.45 -13.40
N TYR A 114 -22.67 -1.55 -12.22
CA TYR A 114 -22.23 -2.83 -11.70
C TYR A 114 -23.42 -3.71 -11.36
N LYS A 115 -24.45 -3.13 -10.73
CA LYS A 115 -25.69 -3.83 -10.39
C LYS A 115 -26.47 -4.26 -11.64
N GLU A 116 -26.50 -3.43 -12.69
CA GLU A 116 -27.06 -3.77 -13.99
C GLU A 116 -26.39 -5.03 -14.57
N LEU A 117 -25.06 -5.12 -14.46
CA LEU A 117 -24.27 -6.20 -15.06
C LEU A 117 -24.28 -7.50 -14.22
N PHE A 118 -24.18 -7.39 -12.90
CA PHE A 118 -23.94 -8.52 -12.00
C PHE A 118 -25.11 -8.83 -11.06
N SER A 119 -26.18 -8.03 -11.08
CA SER A 119 -27.35 -8.16 -10.18
C SER A 119 -27.01 -8.03 -8.69
N THR A 120 -25.86 -7.42 -8.37
CA THR A 120 -25.40 -7.16 -7.00
C THR A 120 -24.75 -5.78 -6.92
N ASP A 121 -24.62 -5.24 -5.71
CA ASP A 121 -23.91 -3.98 -5.50
C ASP A 121 -22.40 -4.17 -5.67
N ASN A 122 -21.69 -3.14 -6.17
CA ASN A 122 -20.24 -3.21 -6.35
C ASN A 122 -19.52 -3.20 -5.00
N PRO A 123 -18.92 -4.30 -4.55
CA PRO A 123 -18.25 -4.38 -3.26
C PRO A 123 -16.91 -3.62 -3.23
N ASN A 124 -16.41 -3.19 -4.39
CA ASN A 124 -15.06 -2.61 -4.51
C ASN A 124 -15.04 -1.08 -4.30
N ILE A 125 -16.18 -0.39 -4.29
CA ILE A 125 -16.24 1.08 -4.25
C ILE A 125 -15.46 1.64 -3.06
N ALA A 126 -15.72 1.16 -1.85
CA ALA A 126 -15.03 1.65 -0.65
C ALA A 126 -13.51 1.39 -0.69
N LEU A 127 -13.08 0.30 -1.31
CA LEU A 127 -11.65 0.01 -1.51
C LEU A 127 -11.02 1.02 -2.48
N TYR A 128 -11.66 1.33 -3.60
CA TYR A 128 -11.16 2.33 -4.56
C TYR A 128 -11.08 3.72 -3.94
N GLU A 129 -12.10 4.15 -3.22
CA GLU A 129 -12.12 5.42 -2.48
C GLU A 129 -10.97 5.51 -1.48
N ALA A 130 -10.76 4.46 -0.69
CA ALA A 130 -9.67 4.41 0.29
C ALA A 130 -8.30 4.46 -0.38
N LEU A 131 -8.09 3.73 -1.49
CA LEU A 131 -6.85 3.74 -2.25
C LEU A 131 -6.57 5.11 -2.89
N SER A 132 -7.57 5.70 -3.57
CA SER A 132 -7.43 7.02 -4.20
C SER A 132 -7.14 8.12 -3.18
N THR A 133 -7.79 8.11 -2.01
CA THR A 133 -7.54 9.04 -0.91
C THR A 133 -6.09 8.95 -0.40
N ASN A 134 -5.48 7.79 -0.52
CA ASN A 134 -4.08 7.54 -0.14
C ASN A 134 -3.09 7.64 -1.34
N GLY A 135 -3.47 8.32 -2.42
CA GLY A 135 -2.60 8.67 -3.51
C GLY A 135 -2.38 7.57 -4.57
N VAL A 136 -3.18 6.52 -4.56
CA VAL A 136 -3.14 5.50 -5.63
C VAL A 136 -3.89 6.02 -6.86
N GLU A 137 -3.27 5.93 -8.03
CA GLU A 137 -3.84 6.34 -9.30
C GLU A 137 -4.28 5.14 -10.14
N PHE A 138 -5.51 5.21 -10.69
CA PHE A 138 -6.08 4.15 -11.51
C PHE A 138 -6.08 4.51 -12.99
N ILE A 139 -5.61 3.58 -13.84
CA ILE A 139 -5.61 3.71 -15.29
C ILE A 139 -6.39 2.54 -15.90
N LEU A 140 -7.46 2.85 -16.59
CA LEU A 140 -8.25 1.89 -17.36
C LEU A 140 -7.69 1.76 -18.78
N CYS A 141 -7.53 0.53 -19.24
CA CYS A 141 -7.22 0.23 -20.63
C CYS A 141 -8.36 0.69 -21.55
N GLY A 142 -8.06 1.61 -22.48
CA GLY A 142 -9.06 2.14 -23.43
C GLY A 142 -9.68 1.05 -24.33
N GLN A 143 -8.89 0.05 -24.74
CA GLN A 143 -9.43 -1.08 -25.52
C GLN A 143 -10.43 -1.89 -24.71
N THR A 144 -10.15 -2.13 -23.43
CA THR A 144 -11.10 -2.81 -22.52
C THR A 144 -12.31 -1.93 -22.23
N SER A 145 -12.13 -0.62 -22.05
CA SER A 145 -13.21 0.34 -21.85
C SER A 145 -14.26 0.24 -22.95
N ILE A 146 -13.82 0.25 -24.21
CA ILE A 146 -14.72 0.11 -25.37
C ILE A 146 -15.35 -1.29 -25.43
N ALA A 147 -14.52 -2.34 -25.35
CA ALA A 147 -14.98 -3.72 -25.48
C ALA A 147 -16.01 -4.14 -24.41
N ARG A 148 -15.96 -3.51 -23.22
CA ARG A 148 -16.81 -3.84 -22.06
C ARG A 148 -17.79 -2.73 -21.70
N ASN A 149 -17.94 -1.71 -22.56
CA ASN A 149 -18.85 -0.58 -22.35
C ASN A 149 -18.65 0.11 -20.99
N ILE A 150 -17.39 0.43 -20.64
CA ILE A 150 -17.00 1.14 -19.42
C ILE A 150 -16.67 2.58 -19.78
N SER A 151 -17.69 3.37 -20.17
CA SER A 151 -17.54 4.78 -20.53
C SER A 151 -17.18 5.66 -19.33
N GLU A 152 -16.87 6.94 -19.57
CA GLU A 152 -16.61 7.92 -18.52
C GLU A 152 -17.81 8.08 -17.56
N GLU A 153 -19.01 8.07 -18.10
CA GLU A 153 -20.23 8.14 -17.31
C GLU A 153 -20.39 6.93 -16.38
N ARG A 154 -19.98 5.75 -16.85
CA ARG A 154 -20.22 4.47 -16.18
C ARG A 154 -19.16 4.09 -15.15
N ARG A 155 -17.95 4.65 -15.23
CA ARG A 155 -16.85 4.33 -14.32
C ARG A 155 -16.72 5.31 -13.16
N ILE A 156 -16.02 4.90 -12.11
CA ILE A 156 -15.66 5.78 -11.00
C ILE A 156 -14.79 6.95 -11.51
N PRO A 157 -15.00 8.18 -10.98
CA PRO A 157 -14.42 9.40 -11.56
C PRO A 157 -12.89 9.47 -11.46
N GLU A 158 -12.27 8.82 -10.48
CA GLU A 158 -10.83 8.84 -10.24
C GLU A 158 -10.02 8.04 -11.27
N THR A 159 -10.69 7.41 -12.24
CA THR A 159 -10.05 6.54 -13.22
C THR A 159 -9.65 7.32 -14.49
N LYS A 160 -8.35 7.34 -14.78
CA LYS A 160 -7.78 7.84 -16.04
C LYS A 160 -7.93 6.77 -17.15
N ILE A 161 -7.92 7.18 -18.42
CA ILE A 161 -7.91 6.25 -19.56
C ILE A 161 -6.57 6.35 -20.30
N SER A 162 -5.97 5.20 -20.62
CA SER A 162 -4.87 5.07 -21.56
C SER A 162 -5.34 4.51 -22.91
N LEU A 163 -4.50 4.63 -23.96
CA LEU A 163 -4.77 3.97 -25.25
C LEU A 163 -4.98 2.45 -25.04
N SER A 164 -4.10 1.83 -24.26
CA SER A 164 -4.20 0.43 -23.87
C SER A 164 -3.43 0.19 -22.54
N ALA A 165 -3.69 -0.94 -21.89
CA ALA A 165 -2.88 -1.36 -20.75
C ALA A 165 -1.39 -1.48 -21.12
N MET A 166 -1.07 -2.05 -22.30
CA MET A 166 0.30 -2.17 -22.79
C MET A 166 0.99 -0.81 -22.90
N THR A 167 0.31 0.21 -23.44
CA THR A 167 0.85 1.56 -23.57
C THR A 167 1.15 2.16 -22.19
N ALA A 168 0.19 2.08 -21.26
CA ALA A 168 0.37 2.59 -19.90
C ALA A 168 1.53 1.92 -19.18
N LEU A 169 1.62 0.59 -19.26
CA LEU A 169 2.68 -0.19 -18.62
C LEU A 169 4.07 0.13 -19.20
N ILE A 170 4.19 0.31 -20.52
CA ILE A 170 5.46 0.70 -21.16
C ILE A 170 5.89 2.10 -20.68
N GLN A 171 4.98 3.08 -20.73
CA GLN A 171 5.28 4.45 -20.33
C GLN A 171 5.68 4.54 -18.86
N LEU A 172 4.90 3.92 -17.95
CA LEU A 172 5.22 3.93 -16.53
C LEU A 172 6.55 3.25 -16.22
N GLN A 173 6.88 2.13 -16.90
CA GLN A 173 8.19 1.48 -16.71
C GLN A 173 9.34 2.35 -17.23
N ASN A 174 9.16 3.08 -18.34
CA ASN A 174 10.13 4.06 -18.83
C ASN A 174 10.32 5.22 -17.84
N ASP A 175 9.26 5.60 -17.09
CA ASP A 175 9.30 6.61 -16.03
C ASP A 175 9.85 6.06 -14.69
N GLY A 176 10.35 4.83 -14.70
CA GLY A 176 11.02 4.19 -13.58
C GLY A 176 10.12 3.41 -12.62
N TYR A 177 8.84 3.21 -12.94
CA TYR A 177 7.95 2.36 -12.15
C TYR A 177 8.31 0.88 -12.30
N ARG A 178 8.29 0.16 -11.19
CA ARG A 178 8.52 -1.28 -11.14
C ARG A 178 7.20 -2.02 -11.28
N LEU A 179 7.13 -2.94 -12.23
CA LEU A 179 5.93 -3.75 -12.49
C LEU A 179 5.76 -4.84 -11.42
N ILE A 180 4.57 -4.89 -10.85
CA ILE A 180 4.08 -6.02 -10.05
C ILE A 180 2.85 -6.60 -10.76
N GLN A 181 2.90 -7.90 -11.05
CA GLN A 181 1.85 -8.62 -11.77
C GLN A 181 1.45 -9.89 -11.00
N PHE A 182 0.14 -10.27 -11.07
CA PHE A 182 -0.42 -11.45 -10.39
C PHE A 182 -1.07 -12.45 -11.35
#